data_b4000550dde2d16e41ba490415a514f6
#
_entry.id   b4000550dde2d16e41ba490415a514f6
#
_cell.length_a   1.000
_cell.length_b   1.000
_cell.length_c   1.000
_cell.angle_alpha   90.00
_cell.angle_beta   90.00
_cell.angle_gamma   90.00
#
_symmetry.space_group_name_H-M   'P 1'
#
loop_
_entity.id
_entity.type
_entity.pdbx_description
1 polymer ?
#
loop_
_entity_poly.entity_id
_entity_poly.type
_entity_poly.pdbx_seq_one_letter_code
_entity_poly.pdbx_strand_id
1 'polypeptide(L)'
;MTVSTGNWGKLMEFERRFTICEDSLGGIPRKKWLQPFSSPQTLNTVQWEREWNSLAEMEEAGVKMDNSSEHNEIISAFLSSGVANSFHRELLQIQNLLN
;
A
#
# COMPACT_ATOMS: atom_id res chain seq x y z
N MET A 1 -8.37 -2.39 -2.00
CA MET A 1 -8.09 -2.18 -3.45
C MET A 1 -8.66 -3.34 -4.24
N THR A 2 -9.38 -3.05 -5.28
CA THR A 2 -9.91 -4.06 -6.20
C THR A 2 -9.01 -4.13 -7.43
N VAL A 3 -8.58 -5.34 -7.77
CA VAL A 3 -7.68 -5.60 -8.89
C VAL A 3 -8.43 -6.31 -9.99
N SER A 4 -8.30 -5.83 -11.22
CA SER A 4 -8.93 -6.47 -12.37
C SER A 4 -8.38 -7.87 -12.60
N THR A 5 -9.25 -8.79 -13.03
CA THR A 5 -8.85 -10.15 -13.36
C THR A 5 -7.71 -10.12 -14.41
N GLY A 6 -6.67 -10.90 -14.15
CA GLY A 6 -5.51 -10.95 -15.03
C GLY A 6 -4.43 -9.90 -14.77
N ASN A 7 -4.65 -8.98 -13.83
CA ASN A 7 -3.69 -7.90 -13.52
C ASN A 7 -2.79 -8.18 -12.32
N TRP A 8 -2.84 -9.38 -11.77
CA TRP A 8 -2.02 -9.74 -10.61
C TRP A 8 -0.52 -9.58 -10.86
N GLY A 9 -0.06 -9.99 -12.04
CA GLY A 9 1.35 -9.86 -12.40
C GLY A 9 1.80 -8.41 -12.46
N LYS A 10 0.95 -7.53 -13.00
CA LYS A 10 1.24 -6.09 -13.04
C LYS A 10 1.24 -5.48 -11.64
N LEU A 11 0.31 -5.89 -10.79
CA LEU A 11 0.28 -5.45 -9.40
C LEU A 11 1.57 -5.81 -8.68
N MET A 12 2.01 -7.05 -8.80
CA MET A 12 3.23 -7.51 -8.14
C MET A 12 4.47 -6.77 -8.66
N GLU A 13 4.51 -6.43 -9.94
CA GLU A 13 5.60 -5.64 -10.51
C GLU A 13 5.62 -4.23 -9.92
N PHE A 14 4.47 -3.56 -9.81
CA PHE A 14 4.38 -2.25 -9.16
C PHE A 14 4.79 -2.34 -7.69
N GLU A 15 4.35 -3.36 -6.98
CA GLU A 15 4.70 -3.52 -5.58
C GLU A 15 6.19 -3.74 -5.38
N ARG A 16 6.83 -4.47 -6.27
CA ARG A 16 8.28 -4.62 -6.23
C ARG A 16 8.97 -3.26 -6.38
N ARG A 17 8.51 -2.43 -7.32
CA ARG A 17 9.04 -1.08 -7.52
C ARG A 17 8.80 -0.19 -6.30
N PHE A 18 7.61 -0.22 -5.73
CA PHE A 18 7.31 0.51 -4.50
C PHE A 18 8.21 0.09 -3.36
N THR A 19 8.37 -1.21 -3.16
CA THR A 19 9.19 -1.74 -2.07
C THR A 19 10.64 -1.30 -2.19
N ILE A 20 11.22 -1.39 -3.38
CA ILE A 20 12.60 -0.95 -3.62
C ILE A 20 12.74 0.54 -3.35
N CYS A 21 11.83 1.34 -3.84
CA CYS A 21 11.84 2.79 -3.63
C CYS A 21 11.72 3.13 -2.14
N GLU A 22 10.75 2.53 -1.46
CA GLU A 22 10.48 2.78 -0.05
C GLU A 22 11.63 2.34 0.84
N ASP A 23 12.24 1.19 0.55
CA ASP A 23 13.42 0.72 1.29
C ASP A 23 14.59 1.70 1.13
N SER A 24 14.74 2.31 -0.04
CA SER A 24 15.80 3.29 -0.29
C SER A 24 15.59 4.60 0.47
N LEU A 25 14.34 4.97 0.73
CA LEU A 25 14.02 6.17 1.51
C LEU A 25 14.28 5.98 3.01
N GLY A 26 14.15 4.76 3.50
CA GLY A 26 14.35 4.43 4.91
C GLY A 26 13.20 4.86 5.82
N GLY A 27 13.01 4.13 6.91
CA GLY A 27 11.99 4.47 7.91
C GLY A 27 10.56 4.14 7.50
N ILE A 28 10.38 3.39 6.42
CA ILE A 28 9.04 3.01 5.94
C ILE A 28 8.86 1.52 6.17
N PRO A 29 7.93 1.11 7.07
CA PRO A 29 7.65 -0.31 7.28
C PRO A 29 7.12 -0.97 6.02
N ARG A 30 7.46 -2.23 5.84
CA ARG A 30 6.95 -3.00 4.72
C ARG A 30 5.47 -3.27 4.86
N LYS A 31 4.79 -3.32 3.72
CA LYS A 31 3.38 -3.66 3.66
C LYS A 31 3.16 -5.12 4.04
N LYS A 32 2.09 -5.38 4.77
CA LYS A 32 1.54 -6.72 4.99
C LYS A 32 0.37 -6.90 4.06
N TRP A 33 0.42 -7.91 3.23
CA TRP A 33 -0.60 -8.17 2.22
C TRP A 33 -1.60 -9.19 2.73
N LEU A 34 -2.87 -8.85 2.60
CA LEU A 34 -3.98 -9.67 3.03
C LEU A 34 -4.93 -9.87 1.86
N GLN A 35 -5.34 -11.10 1.65
CA GLN A 35 -6.38 -11.45 0.69
C GLN A 35 -7.51 -12.13 1.43
N PRO A 36 -8.73 -11.54 1.44
CA PRO A 36 -9.85 -12.19 2.07
C PRO A 36 -10.29 -13.40 1.26
N PHE A 37 -10.53 -14.52 1.94
CA PHE A 37 -10.97 -15.78 1.34
C PHE A 37 -12.44 -16.10 1.61
N SER A 38 -13.13 -15.20 2.29
CA SER A 38 -14.46 -15.48 2.82
C SER A 38 -15.59 -15.42 1.80
N SER A 39 -15.33 -14.92 0.59
CA SER A 39 -16.37 -14.77 -0.43
C SER A 39 -15.75 -14.77 -1.83
N PRO A 40 -16.40 -15.41 -2.82
CA PRO A 40 -15.94 -15.34 -4.21
C PRO A 40 -15.82 -13.91 -4.75
N GLN A 41 -16.66 -13.00 -4.27
CA GLN A 41 -16.65 -11.60 -4.69
C GLN A 41 -15.39 -10.87 -4.24
N THR A 42 -14.66 -11.40 -3.24
CA THR A 42 -13.44 -10.79 -2.72
C THR A 42 -12.18 -11.33 -3.36
N LEU A 43 -12.27 -12.27 -4.31
CA LEU A 43 -11.11 -12.86 -4.96
C LEU A 43 -10.25 -11.84 -5.72
N ASN A 44 -10.86 -10.74 -6.17
CA ASN A 44 -10.17 -9.66 -6.85
C ASN A 44 -9.84 -8.49 -5.92
N THR A 45 -10.04 -8.66 -4.62
CA THR A 45 -9.80 -7.63 -3.63
C THR A 45 -8.51 -7.92 -2.88
N VAL A 46 -7.68 -6.90 -2.75
CA VAL A 46 -6.41 -6.97 -2.03
C VAL A 46 -6.41 -5.91 -0.97
N GLN A 47 -6.02 -6.30 0.23
CA GLN A 47 -5.74 -5.37 1.30
C GLN A 47 -4.26 -5.39 1.63
N TRP A 48 -3.74 -4.26 2.06
CA TRP A 48 -2.42 -4.19 2.65
C TRP A 48 -2.43 -3.19 3.80
N GLU A 49 -1.55 -3.41 4.74
CA GLU A 49 -1.43 -2.55 5.91
C GLU A 49 0.03 -2.37 6.29
N ARG A 50 0.30 -1.30 7.00
CA ARG A 50 1.59 -1.05 7.63
C ARG A 50 1.36 -0.81 9.10
N GLU A 51 2.30 -1.26 9.91
CA GLU A 51 2.31 -0.95 11.33
C GLU A 51 3.34 0.14 11.59
N TRP A 52 2.92 1.16 12.30
CA TRP A 52 3.76 2.30 12.65
C TRP A 52 3.95 2.34 14.16
N ASN A 53 5.16 2.67 14.61
CA ASN A 53 5.43 2.80 16.05
C ASN A 53 4.76 4.04 16.63
N SER A 54 4.59 5.07 15.82
CA SER A 54 3.95 6.31 16.25
C SER A 54 3.36 7.04 15.06
N LEU A 55 2.41 7.94 15.34
CA LEU A 55 1.84 8.82 14.32
C LEU A 55 2.92 9.72 13.71
N ALA A 56 3.86 10.18 14.55
CA ALA A 56 4.97 11.02 14.07
C ALA A 56 5.83 10.30 13.03
N GLU A 57 6.16 9.04 13.26
CA GLU A 57 6.92 8.25 12.28
C GLU A 57 6.15 8.07 10.97
N MET A 58 4.84 7.86 11.06
CA MET A 58 3.99 7.77 9.88
C MET A 58 4.00 9.06 9.08
N GLU A 59 3.89 10.20 9.75
CA GLU A 59 3.91 11.51 9.10
C GLU A 59 5.27 11.80 8.45
N GLU A 60 6.37 11.48 9.12
CA GLU A 60 7.72 11.64 8.57
C GLU A 60 7.91 10.81 7.31
N ALA A 61 7.47 9.57 7.34
CA ALA A 61 7.54 8.69 6.18
C ALA A 61 6.69 9.22 5.03
N GLY A 62 5.49 9.74 5.33
CA GLY A 62 4.63 10.38 4.35
C GLY A 62 5.31 11.54 3.64
N VAL A 63 6.01 12.40 4.39
CA VAL A 63 6.77 13.51 3.82
C VAL A 63 7.88 13.00 2.91
N LYS A 64 8.62 11.98 3.33
CA LYS A 64 9.68 11.39 2.49
C LYS A 64 9.13 10.86 1.17
N MET A 65 8.01 10.15 1.22
CA MET A 65 7.38 9.61 0.01
C MET A 65 6.87 10.72 -0.90
N ASP A 66 6.22 11.74 -0.34
CA ASP A 66 5.69 12.87 -1.10
C ASP A 66 6.78 13.67 -1.79
N ASN A 67 7.96 13.76 -1.18
CA ASN A 67 9.09 14.49 -1.73
C ASN A 67 9.95 13.65 -2.68
N SER A 68 9.67 12.37 -2.82
CA SER A 68 10.40 11.50 -3.73
C SER A 68 9.81 11.55 -5.13
N SER A 69 10.55 12.06 -6.09
CA SER A 69 10.12 12.08 -7.50
C SER A 69 9.93 10.66 -8.04
N GLU A 70 10.81 9.74 -7.66
CA GLU A 70 10.69 8.33 -8.05
C GLU A 70 9.39 7.71 -7.53
N HIS A 71 9.08 7.92 -6.25
CA HIS A 71 7.85 7.42 -5.66
C HIS A 71 6.61 7.98 -6.36
N ASN A 72 6.61 9.26 -6.65
CA ASN A 72 5.52 9.93 -7.35
C ASN A 72 5.35 9.42 -8.78
N GLU A 73 6.44 9.11 -9.47
CA GLU A 73 6.39 8.50 -10.80
C GLU A 73 5.75 7.12 -10.76
N ILE A 74 6.10 6.31 -9.77
CA ILE A 74 5.51 4.97 -9.60
C ILE A 74 4.01 5.07 -9.32
N ILE A 75 3.60 5.99 -8.44
CA ILE A 75 2.19 6.22 -8.14
C ILE A 75 1.43 6.62 -9.40
N SER A 76 1.95 7.57 -10.17
CA SER A 76 1.32 8.02 -11.40
C SER A 76 1.16 6.89 -12.41
N ALA A 77 2.20 6.09 -12.59
CA ALA A 77 2.17 4.93 -13.48
C ALA A 77 1.16 3.89 -13.00
N PHE A 78 1.10 3.65 -11.69
CA PHE A 78 0.14 2.71 -11.09
C PHE A 78 -1.30 3.15 -11.33
N LEU A 79 -1.61 4.41 -11.04
CA LEU A 79 -2.96 4.93 -11.21
C LEU A 79 -3.38 4.96 -12.68
N SER A 80 -2.45 5.24 -13.59
CA SER A 80 -2.73 5.27 -15.03
C SER A 80 -2.85 3.89 -15.66
N SER A 81 -2.33 2.85 -15.02
CA SER A 81 -2.29 1.49 -15.57
C SER A 81 -3.63 0.79 -15.60
N GLY A 82 -4.58 1.22 -14.76
CA GLY A 82 -5.85 0.54 -14.59
C GLY A 82 -5.78 -0.78 -13.83
N VAL A 83 -4.65 -1.09 -13.20
CA VAL A 83 -4.49 -2.30 -12.38
C VAL A 83 -5.50 -2.34 -11.25
N ALA A 84 -5.69 -1.22 -10.56
CA ALA A 84 -6.69 -1.10 -9.50
C ALA A 84 -7.94 -0.40 -10.03
N ASN A 85 -9.09 -1.05 -9.90
CA ASN A 85 -10.39 -0.49 -10.29
C ASN A 85 -10.95 0.43 -9.22
N SER A 86 -10.62 0.17 -7.97
CA SER A 86 -11.04 1.00 -6.84
C SER A 86 -9.94 1.01 -5.78
N PHE A 87 -9.87 2.09 -5.07
CA PHE A 87 -8.90 2.25 -3.99
C PHE A 87 -9.59 2.89 -2.80
N HIS A 88 -9.43 2.25 -1.65
CA HIS A 88 -9.95 2.76 -0.39
C HIS A 88 -8.85 2.72 0.66
N ARG A 89 -8.74 3.78 1.45
CA ARG A 89 -7.71 3.92 2.47
C ARG A 89 -8.35 4.25 3.81
N GLU A 90 -7.92 3.54 4.82
CA GLU A 90 -8.32 3.79 6.19
C GLU A 90 -7.11 3.93 7.10
N LEU A 91 -7.21 4.80 8.06
CA LEU A 91 -6.27 4.88 9.17
C LEU A 91 -6.94 4.25 10.39
N LEU A 92 -6.34 3.17 10.88
CA LEU A 92 -6.82 2.47 12.05
C LEU A 92 -5.84 2.69 13.21
N GLN A 93 -6.37 3.04 14.36
CA GLN A 93 -5.58 3.16 15.57
C GLN A 93 -5.94 2.02 16.50
N ILE A 94 -4.93 1.27 16.91
CA ILE A 94 -5.10 0.23 17.92
C ILE A 94 -5.17 0.93 19.28
N GLN A 95 -6.29 0.73 19.97
CA GLN A 95 -6.46 1.25 21.32
C GLN A 95 -6.23 0.13 22.33
N ASN A 96 -5.43 0.42 23.32
CA ASN A 96 -5.25 -0.49 24.43
C ASN A 96 -6.29 -0.20 25.51
N LEU A 97 -7.34 -1.00 25.53
CA LEU A 97 -8.46 -0.82 26.43
C LEU A 97 -8.16 -1.20 27.89
N LEU A 98 -6.98 -1.75 28.14
CA LEU A 98 -6.55 -2.15 29.48
C LEU A 98 -5.81 -1.03 30.24
N ASN A 99 -5.59 0.04 29.60
CA ASN A 99 -4.92 1.21 30.24
C ASN A 99 -5.92 2.20 30.79
#